data_1c8648df7e0057707c4140da4303a4a9
#
_entry.id   1c8648df7e0057707c4140da4303a4a9
#
_cell.length_a   1.000
_cell.length_b   1.000
_cell.length_c   1.000
_cell.angle_alpha   90.00
_cell.angle_beta   90.00
_cell.angle_gamma   90.00
#
_symmetry.space_group_name_H-M   'P 1'
#
loop_
_entity.id
_entity.type
_entity.pdbx_description
1 polymer ?
#
loop_
_entity_poly.entity_id
_entity_poly.type
_entity_poly.pdbx_seq_one_letter_code
_entity_poly.pdbx_strand_id
1 'polypeptide(L)'
;MAVLSAPTIDFPLILPMPVLRCLRPALLAFAVVFAAVSLAPAASAMAIRDLVSVQGVRANQLVGYGLVVGLSGTGDQATQVPYTTQSLLNMFQRLGINLPPSVAQNLQPKDLAAVMVTADLPPFASPGQKINITVSAVGNASSLAGGTLLMTPLKGADGQTYAVAQGNVVVSGYGASSGGSSTQVNFLTAGTVANGATVERGVPNSFDQGATLTLALDTPSFGTAARIAQRINESFGANTAVALNAGTVRVQAPQSPGARTAFLGNLRALQVDPSSPPARVVIDARSGTVVLGQNVTLGACAVAHGNLSVTINTKYEVSQPNPLCAGQTAVVPQTQVQAKAGKAKLLMFRAGVTLDAVVRALNAVGASPNDLIAIVQAMKQAGALHAQLDVI
;
A
#
# COMPACT_ATOMS: atom_id res chain seq x y z
N MET A 1 82.42 -2.95 -15.88
CA MET A 1 83.24 -1.82 -16.25
C MET A 1 82.37 -0.82 -17.01
N ALA A 2 82.52 0.48 -16.69
CA ALA A 2 82.00 1.71 -17.28
C ALA A 2 80.58 2.07 -16.90
N VAL A 3 80.58 2.91 -15.87
CA VAL A 3 79.55 3.83 -15.43
C VAL A 3 79.50 5.01 -16.42
N LEU A 4 78.34 5.38 -16.92
CA LEU A 4 78.15 6.66 -17.57
C LEU A 4 77.05 7.42 -16.83
N SER A 5 77.46 8.47 -16.15
CA SER A 5 76.66 9.49 -15.47
C SER A 5 76.06 10.43 -16.52
N ALA A 6 74.71 10.68 -16.41
CA ALA A 6 74.04 11.74 -17.14
C ALA A 6 73.95 13.01 -16.25
N PRO A 7 74.10 14.21 -16.80
CA PRO A 7 74.06 15.45 -16.00
C PRO A 7 72.67 15.94 -15.69
N THR A 8 72.44 16.32 -14.45
CA THR A 8 71.27 17.07 -13.95
C THR A 8 71.33 18.50 -14.51
N ILE A 9 70.29 18.89 -15.23
CA ILE A 9 70.05 20.29 -15.61
C ILE A 9 69.03 20.87 -14.66
N ASP A 10 69.51 21.71 -13.72
CA ASP A 10 68.70 22.55 -12.89
C ASP A 10 68.18 23.73 -13.69
N PHE A 11 66.86 23.83 -13.90
CA PHE A 11 66.18 25.05 -14.35
C PHE A 11 65.46 25.70 -13.17
N PRO A 12 65.81 26.88 -12.70
CA PRO A 12 65.04 27.62 -11.73
C PRO A 12 63.85 28.28 -12.43
N LEU A 13 62.64 27.74 -12.29
CA LEU A 13 61.40 28.37 -12.74
C LEU A 13 60.94 29.35 -11.64
N ILE A 14 61.46 30.57 -11.68
CA ILE A 14 60.97 31.70 -10.88
C ILE A 14 59.73 32.25 -11.59
N LEU A 15 58.55 31.81 -11.20
CA LEU A 15 57.28 32.43 -11.58
C LEU A 15 56.93 33.54 -10.59
N PRO A 16 56.55 34.75 -11.06
CA PRO A 16 56.25 35.89 -10.18
C PRO A 16 54.98 35.65 -9.35
N MET A 17 55.06 35.83 -8.05
CA MET A 17 54.08 35.61 -7.00
C MET A 17 52.73 36.37 -7.07
N PRO A 18 52.41 37.32 -7.96
CA PRO A 18 51.10 38.01 -7.92
C PRO A 18 49.96 37.22 -8.60
N VAL A 19 50.22 36.23 -9.47
CA VAL A 19 49.16 35.52 -10.22
C VAL A 19 48.44 34.46 -9.37
N LEU A 20 49.06 33.93 -8.31
CA LEU A 20 48.49 32.92 -7.46
C LEU A 20 47.43 33.42 -6.45
N ARG A 21 47.37 34.76 -6.22
CA ARG A 21 46.37 35.35 -5.30
C ARG A 21 44.99 35.56 -5.91
N CYS A 22 44.89 35.67 -7.24
CA CYS A 22 43.58 35.83 -7.92
C CYS A 22 42.90 34.49 -8.28
N LEU A 23 43.62 33.33 -8.33
CA LEU A 23 43.04 32.04 -8.64
C LEU A 23 42.34 31.37 -7.46
N ARG A 24 42.70 31.71 -6.22
CA ARG A 24 42.10 31.13 -5.01
C ARG A 24 40.59 31.40 -4.83
N PRO A 25 40.07 32.62 -5.06
CA PRO A 25 38.64 32.88 -4.94
C PRO A 25 37.82 32.23 -6.07
N ALA A 26 38.36 32.08 -7.28
CA ALA A 26 37.68 31.43 -8.40
C ALA A 26 37.55 29.92 -8.21
N LEU A 27 38.57 29.24 -7.69
CA LEU A 27 38.54 27.80 -7.36
C LEU A 27 37.62 27.49 -6.19
N LEU A 28 37.57 28.35 -5.16
CA LEU A 28 36.62 28.24 -4.04
C LEU A 28 35.18 28.47 -4.48
N ALA A 29 34.93 29.46 -5.36
CA ALA A 29 33.60 29.69 -5.93
C ALA A 29 33.12 28.51 -6.81
N PHE A 30 34.03 27.91 -7.58
CA PHE A 30 33.70 26.72 -8.41
C PHE A 30 33.42 25.47 -7.56
N ALA A 31 34.17 25.25 -6.47
CA ALA A 31 33.95 24.17 -5.53
C ALA A 31 32.63 24.34 -4.76
N VAL A 32 32.23 25.55 -4.41
CA VAL A 32 30.93 25.83 -3.73
C VAL A 32 29.76 25.62 -4.69
N VAL A 33 29.87 26.02 -5.96
CA VAL A 33 28.84 25.79 -6.99
C VAL A 33 28.72 24.29 -7.28
N PHE A 34 29.82 23.54 -7.34
CA PHE A 34 29.80 22.12 -7.56
C PHE A 34 29.23 21.34 -6.36
N ALA A 35 29.48 21.77 -5.12
CA ALA A 35 28.87 21.23 -3.91
C ALA A 35 27.39 21.57 -3.78
N ALA A 36 26.92 22.70 -4.30
CA ALA A 36 25.51 23.08 -4.29
C ALA A 36 24.67 22.29 -5.30
N VAL A 37 25.26 21.85 -6.42
CA VAL A 37 24.58 21.02 -7.43
C VAL A 37 24.38 19.58 -6.93
N SER A 38 25.20 19.08 -6.01
CA SER A 38 25.08 17.73 -5.46
C SER A 38 24.06 17.60 -4.32
N LEU A 39 23.42 18.69 -3.87
CA LEU A 39 22.32 18.66 -2.88
C LEU A 39 20.92 18.77 -3.49
N ALA A 40 20.76 18.53 -4.79
CA ALA A 40 19.42 18.37 -5.35
C ALA A 40 18.73 17.20 -4.63
N PRO A 41 17.53 17.39 -4.03
CA PRO A 41 16.80 16.28 -3.44
C PRO A 41 16.60 15.24 -4.53
N ALA A 42 17.04 13.99 -4.26
CA ALA A 42 16.81 12.88 -5.15
C ALA A 42 15.29 12.75 -5.33
N ALA A 43 14.78 13.11 -6.50
CA ALA A 43 13.39 12.84 -6.86
C ALA A 43 13.19 11.35 -6.69
N SER A 44 12.24 10.93 -5.85
CA SER A 44 11.95 9.53 -5.57
C SER A 44 11.24 8.93 -6.79
N ALA A 45 12.03 8.59 -7.82
CA ALA A 45 11.49 7.91 -8.99
C ALA A 45 10.97 6.53 -8.56
N MET A 46 9.71 6.26 -8.87
CA MET A 46 9.05 4.98 -8.60
C MET A 46 8.91 4.18 -9.91
N ALA A 47 9.01 2.87 -9.82
CA ALA A 47 8.77 2.04 -11.00
C ALA A 47 7.28 2.05 -11.36
N ILE A 48 6.96 2.06 -12.66
CA ILE A 48 5.56 2.04 -13.14
C ILE A 48 4.78 0.86 -12.53
N ARG A 49 5.45 -0.30 -12.29
CA ARG A 49 4.83 -1.47 -11.66
C ARG A 49 4.23 -1.20 -10.27
N ASP A 50 4.76 -0.19 -9.55
CA ASP A 50 4.37 0.16 -8.20
C ASP A 50 3.29 1.26 -8.17
N LEU A 51 2.92 1.76 -9.36
CA LEU A 51 1.94 2.84 -9.56
C LEU A 51 0.69 2.39 -10.31
N VAL A 52 0.79 1.26 -11.07
CA VAL A 52 -0.31 0.83 -11.94
C VAL A 52 -0.51 -0.68 -11.90
N SER A 53 -1.76 -1.08 -12.02
CA SER A 53 -2.23 -2.41 -12.34
C SER A 53 -2.64 -2.52 -13.81
N VAL A 54 -2.56 -3.73 -14.38
CA VAL A 54 -3.03 -3.99 -15.75
C VAL A 54 -4.50 -4.36 -15.70
N GLN A 55 -5.34 -3.63 -16.39
CA GLN A 55 -6.78 -3.90 -16.42
C GLN A 55 -7.07 -5.29 -16.99
N GLY A 56 -7.95 -6.03 -16.32
CA GLY A 56 -8.30 -7.42 -16.67
C GLY A 56 -7.34 -8.47 -16.12
N VAL A 57 -6.23 -8.08 -15.48
CA VAL A 57 -5.30 -8.98 -14.78
C VAL A 57 -5.54 -8.87 -13.27
N ARG A 58 -6.38 -9.74 -12.75
CA ARG A 58 -6.74 -9.77 -11.33
C ARG A 58 -6.85 -11.19 -10.80
N ALA A 59 -6.64 -11.39 -9.52
CA ALA A 59 -7.03 -12.61 -8.85
C ALA A 59 -8.57 -12.73 -8.82
N ASN A 60 -9.09 -13.94 -9.00
CA ASN A 60 -10.51 -14.22 -8.94
C ASN A 60 -10.79 -15.08 -7.71
N GLN A 61 -11.77 -14.66 -6.91
CA GLN A 61 -12.17 -15.39 -5.73
C GLN A 61 -13.02 -16.60 -6.12
N LEU A 62 -12.67 -17.75 -5.56
CA LEU A 62 -13.41 -18.99 -5.72
C LEU A 62 -14.04 -19.39 -4.39
N VAL A 63 -15.22 -19.98 -4.48
CA VAL A 63 -15.98 -20.43 -3.34
C VAL A 63 -16.52 -21.85 -3.61
N GLY A 64 -16.50 -22.70 -2.59
CA GLY A 64 -17.08 -24.04 -2.66
C GLY A 64 -17.69 -24.45 -1.33
N TYR A 65 -18.67 -25.31 -1.39
CA TYR A 65 -19.25 -26.00 -0.22
C TYR A 65 -18.76 -27.41 -0.21
N GLY A 66 -18.19 -27.85 0.92
CA GLY A 66 -17.61 -29.17 1.07
C GLY A 66 -17.85 -29.78 2.43
N LEU A 67 -17.30 -30.98 2.62
CA LEU A 67 -17.36 -31.74 3.88
C LEU A 67 -15.93 -32.03 4.34
N VAL A 68 -15.68 -31.84 5.63
CA VAL A 68 -14.46 -32.31 6.32
C VAL A 68 -14.81 -33.52 7.14
N VAL A 69 -14.01 -34.58 7.03
CA VAL A 69 -14.19 -35.87 7.73
C VAL A 69 -13.03 -36.17 8.65
N GLY A 70 -13.22 -37.08 9.61
CA GLY A 70 -12.16 -37.53 10.52
C GLY A 70 -11.92 -36.59 11.71
N LEU A 71 -12.97 -35.93 12.20
CA LEU A 71 -12.90 -34.89 13.24
C LEU A 71 -13.01 -35.44 14.69
N SER A 72 -12.72 -36.66 14.98
CA SER A 72 -12.63 -37.22 16.34
C SER A 72 -13.70 -36.68 17.34
N GLY A 73 -14.95 -36.58 16.93
CA GLY A 73 -16.06 -36.09 17.75
C GLY A 73 -16.22 -34.58 17.85
N THR A 74 -15.40 -33.78 17.15
CA THR A 74 -15.46 -32.31 17.14
C THR A 74 -16.27 -31.72 15.98
N GLY A 75 -16.87 -32.57 15.16
CA GLY A 75 -17.68 -32.19 14.01
C GLY A 75 -19.06 -31.64 14.36
N ASP A 76 -19.91 -31.52 13.36
CA ASP A 76 -21.26 -30.99 13.48
C ASP A 76 -22.20 -31.93 14.27
N GLN A 77 -23.08 -31.35 15.05
CA GLN A 77 -24.14 -32.06 15.70
C GLN A 77 -25.33 -32.23 14.75
N ALA A 78 -25.56 -33.41 14.24
CA ALA A 78 -26.58 -33.73 13.23
C ALA A 78 -27.99 -33.22 13.58
N THR A 79 -28.36 -33.22 14.86
CA THR A 79 -29.66 -32.75 15.35
C THR A 79 -29.85 -31.24 15.22
N GLN A 80 -28.76 -30.47 15.22
CA GLN A 80 -28.78 -28.99 15.10
C GLN A 80 -28.43 -28.53 13.69
N VAL A 81 -27.72 -29.34 12.92
CA VAL A 81 -27.19 -29.00 11.59
C VAL A 81 -27.61 -30.10 10.57
N PRO A 82 -28.90 -30.19 10.22
CA PRO A 82 -29.42 -31.27 9.38
C PRO A 82 -28.86 -31.28 7.95
N TYR A 83 -28.43 -30.13 7.44
CA TYR A 83 -27.85 -30.04 6.11
C TYR A 83 -26.48 -30.73 5.97
N THR A 84 -25.72 -30.91 7.07
CA THR A 84 -24.48 -31.70 7.06
C THR A 84 -24.77 -33.17 6.78
N THR A 85 -25.77 -33.73 7.46
CA THR A 85 -26.23 -35.11 7.22
C THR A 85 -26.79 -35.27 5.81
N GLN A 86 -27.62 -34.33 5.35
CA GLN A 86 -28.14 -34.35 3.98
C GLN A 86 -27.03 -34.31 2.93
N SER A 87 -26.00 -33.51 3.14
CA SER A 87 -24.84 -33.42 2.22
C SER A 87 -24.06 -34.73 2.17
N LEU A 88 -23.91 -35.40 3.31
CA LEU A 88 -23.30 -36.73 3.38
C LEU A 88 -24.12 -37.78 2.61
N LEU A 89 -25.45 -37.79 2.78
CA LEU A 89 -26.35 -38.69 2.05
C LEU A 89 -26.28 -38.46 0.53
N ASN A 90 -26.29 -37.19 0.10
CA ASN A 90 -26.14 -36.84 -1.32
C ASN A 90 -24.78 -37.31 -1.88
N MET A 91 -23.71 -37.22 -1.09
CA MET A 91 -22.41 -37.74 -1.48
C MET A 91 -22.41 -39.24 -1.62
N PHE A 92 -22.99 -39.98 -0.67
CA PHE A 92 -23.11 -41.43 -0.74
C PHE A 92 -23.89 -41.88 -1.98
N GLN A 93 -25.01 -41.21 -2.28
CA GLN A 93 -25.78 -41.48 -3.49
C GLN A 93 -24.96 -41.29 -4.78
N ARG A 94 -24.14 -40.22 -4.84
CA ARG A 94 -23.24 -39.98 -5.99
C ARG A 94 -22.15 -41.07 -6.11
N LEU A 95 -21.74 -41.67 -4.99
CA LEU A 95 -20.77 -42.76 -4.95
C LEU A 95 -21.44 -44.14 -5.17
N GLY A 96 -22.76 -44.18 -5.45
CA GLY A 96 -23.51 -45.43 -5.66
C GLY A 96 -23.92 -46.13 -4.38
N ILE A 97 -23.74 -45.52 -3.21
CA ILE A 97 -24.12 -46.05 -1.91
C ILE A 97 -25.55 -45.59 -1.57
N ASN A 98 -26.53 -46.47 -1.62
CA ASN A 98 -27.91 -46.15 -1.23
C ASN A 98 -28.20 -46.69 0.18
N LEU A 99 -28.39 -45.76 1.13
CA LEU A 99 -28.79 -46.13 2.49
C LEU A 99 -30.31 -46.26 2.60
N PRO A 100 -30.82 -47.26 3.31
CA PRO A 100 -32.25 -47.37 3.61
C PRO A 100 -32.73 -46.14 4.40
N PRO A 101 -33.99 -45.69 4.17
CA PRO A 101 -34.49 -44.47 4.85
C PRO A 101 -34.42 -44.52 6.39
N SER A 102 -34.60 -45.68 6.96
CA SER A 102 -34.50 -45.91 8.42
C SER A 102 -33.09 -45.69 8.98
N VAL A 103 -32.07 -46.02 8.20
CA VAL A 103 -30.65 -45.78 8.58
C VAL A 103 -30.29 -44.29 8.35
N ALA A 104 -30.73 -43.74 7.24
CA ALA A 104 -30.48 -42.36 6.88
C ALA A 104 -31.01 -41.35 7.92
N GLN A 105 -32.21 -41.61 8.49
CA GLN A 105 -32.84 -40.77 9.50
C GLN A 105 -32.13 -40.80 10.86
N ASN A 106 -31.45 -41.90 11.19
CA ASN A 106 -30.77 -42.12 12.47
C ASN A 106 -29.25 -41.81 12.40
N LEU A 107 -28.77 -41.33 11.27
CA LEU A 107 -27.36 -41.05 11.09
C LEU A 107 -26.96 -39.79 11.89
N GLN A 108 -26.04 -39.95 12.83
CA GLN A 108 -25.52 -38.87 13.66
C GLN A 108 -23.98 -38.81 13.57
N PRO A 109 -23.44 -38.33 12.44
CA PRO A 109 -22.01 -38.24 12.28
C PRO A 109 -21.47 -37.12 13.17
N LYS A 110 -20.60 -37.46 14.13
CA LYS A 110 -19.89 -36.51 14.99
C LYS A 110 -18.50 -36.17 14.45
N ASP A 111 -18.04 -36.92 13.47
CA ASP A 111 -16.69 -36.77 12.90
C ASP A 111 -16.72 -36.06 11.53
N LEU A 112 -17.80 -35.34 11.25
CA LEU A 112 -18.07 -34.67 10.00
C LEU A 112 -18.45 -33.23 10.25
N ALA A 113 -17.96 -32.30 9.42
CA ALA A 113 -18.37 -30.89 9.43
C ALA A 113 -18.65 -30.38 8.02
N ALA A 114 -19.73 -29.63 7.89
CA ALA A 114 -19.98 -28.84 6.69
C ALA A 114 -19.09 -27.60 6.69
N VAL A 115 -18.43 -27.36 5.57
CA VAL A 115 -17.45 -26.27 5.44
C VAL A 115 -17.67 -25.45 4.18
N MET A 116 -17.35 -24.16 4.30
CA MET A 116 -17.12 -23.28 3.17
C MET A 116 -15.63 -23.27 2.86
N VAL A 117 -15.29 -23.45 1.59
CA VAL A 117 -13.92 -23.44 1.09
C VAL A 117 -13.75 -22.21 0.21
N THR A 118 -12.75 -21.41 0.48
CA THR A 118 -12.40 -20.24 -0.32
C THR A 118 -10.98 -20.34 -0.85
N ALA A 119 -10.75 -19.81 -2.04
CA ALA A 119 -9.44 -19.73 -2.65
C ALA A 119 -9.33 -18.49 -3.54
N ASP A 120 -8.12 -17.96 -3.66
CA ASP A 120 -7.79 -16.94 -4.63
C ASP A 120 -7.11 -17.59 -5.84
N LEU A 121 -7.79 -17.54 -6.99
CA LEU A 121 -7.25 -18.00 -8.25
C LEU A 121 -6.37 -16.87 -8.84
N PRO A 122 -5.03 -17.05 -8.91
CA PRO A 122 -4.17 -16.02 -9.45
C PRO A 122 -4.45 -15.78 -10.95
N PRO A 123 -4.15 -14.57 -11.44
CA PRO A 123 -4.25 -14.33 -12.88
C PRO A 123 -3.28 -15.25 -13.62
N PHE A 124 -3.64 -15.65 -14.83
CA PHE A 124 -2.88 -16.59 -15.69
C PHE A 124 -2.69 -17.98 -15.11
N ALA A 125 -3.49 -18.39 -14.11
CA ALA A 125 -3.43 -19.73 -13.60
C ALA A 125 -3.74 -20.75 -14.70
N SER A 126 -2.89 -21.77 -14.82
CA SER A 126 -3.01 -22.84 -15.80
C SER A 126 -3.62 -24.10 -15.18
N PRO A 127 -4.34 -24.93 -15.96
CA PRO A 127 -4.80 -26.23 -15.51
C PRO A 127 -3.64 -27.06 -14.95
N GLY A 128 -3.88 -27.75 -13.81
CA GLY A 128 -2.88 -28.51 -13.07
C GLY A 128 -2.09 -27.70 -12.03
N GLN A 129 -2.16 -26.38 -12.02
CA GLN A 129 -1.53 -25.55 -11.00
C GLN A 129 -2.22 -25.74 -9.65
N LYS A 130 -1.41 -25.81 -8.59
CA LYS A 130 -1.91 -25.91 -7.22
C LYS A 130 -2.03 -24.54 -6.56
N ILE A 131 -3.13 -24.35 -5.81
CA ILE A 131 -3.40 -23.12 -5.06
C ILE A 131 -3.75 -23.45 -3.60
N ASN A 132 -3.49 -22.52 -2.71
CA ASN A 132 -3.85 -22.63 -1.31
C ASN A 132 -5.35 -22.38 -1.13
N ILE A 133 -5.94 -23.06 -0.15
CA ILE A 133 -7.34 -22.87 0.20
C ILE A 133 -7.50 -22.59 1.68
N THR A 134 -8.57 -21.89 2.01
CA THR A 134 -9.04 -21.70 3.39
C THR A 134 -10.35 -22.43 3.56
N VAL A 135 -10.46 -23.17 4.65
CA VAL A 135 -11.61 -23.99 5.00
C VAL A 135 -12.20 -23.46 6.29
N SER A 136 -13.49 -23.13 6.30
CA SER A 136 -14.18 -22.59 7.47
C SER A 136 -15.46 -23.34 7.74
N ALA A 137 -15.70 -23.75 8.99
CA ALA A 137 -16.93 -24.46 9.37
C ALA A 137 -18.15 -23.55 9.19
N VAL A 138 -19.20 -24.07 8.58
CA VAL A 138 -20.51 -23.42 8.41
C VAL A 138 -21.49 -23.86 9.51
N GLY A 139 -21.29 -25.07 10.03
CA GLY A 139 -22.12 -25.66 11.08
C GLY A 139 -21.66 -25.26 12.49
N ASN A 140 -21.87 -26.17 13.43
CA ASN A 140 -21.53 -26.00 14.84
C ASN A 140 -20.34 -26.89 15.28
N ALA A 141 -19.50 -27.29 14.35
CA ALA A 141 -18.27 -28.02 14.64
C ALA A 141 -17.38 -27.19 15.57
N SER A 142 -16.87 -27.79 16.62
CA SER A 142 -16.02 -27.13 17.60
C SER A 142 -14.55 -27.04 17.15
N SER A 143 -14.10 -27.92 16.26
CA SER A 143 -12.77 -27.91 15.69
C SER A 143 -12.71 -28.67 14.36
N LEU A 144 -11.89 -28.17 13.42
CA LEU A 144 -11.54 -28.84 12.17
C LEU A 144 -10.15 -29.50 12.23
N ALA A 145 -9.51 -29.51 13.39
CA ALA A 145 -8.16 -30.06 13.56
C ALA A 145 -8.12 -31.57 13.25
N GLY A 146 -7.13 -31.96 12.47
CA GLY A 146 -6.93 -33.36 12.05
C GLY A 146 -7.89 -33.87 10.96
N GLY A 147 -8.88 -33.04 10.56
CA GLY A 147 -9.82 -33.39 9.53
C GLY A 147 -9.26 -33.33 8.12
N THR A 148 -9.89 -34.09 7.22
CA THR A 148 -9.56 -34.09 5.79
C THR A 148 -10.74 -33.55 4.99
N LEU A 149 -10.51 -32.53 4.18
CA LEU A 149 -11.47 -31.99 3.24
C LEU A 149 -11.67 -32.98 2.10
N LEU A 150 -12.92 -33.39 1.87
CA LEU A 150 -13.31 -34.19 0.73
C LEU A 150 -13.32 -33.38 -0.56
N MET A 151 -13.24 -34.05 -1.70
CA MET A 151 -13.25 -33.45 -3.02
C MET A 151 -14.38 -32.43 -3.17
N THR A 152 -14.03 -31.17 -3.31
CA THR A 152 -14.94 -30.03 -3.30
C THR A 152 -14.69 -29.15 -4.53
N PRO A 153 -15.68 -28.95 -5.42
CA PRO A 153 -15.56 -28.06 -6.55
C PRO A 153 -15.61 -26.61 -6.06
N LEU A 154 -14.64 -25.80 -6.52
CA LEU A 154 -14.58 -24.37 -6.27
C LEU A 154 -15.10 -23.60 -7.48
N LYS A 155 -16.10 -22.75 -7.26
CA LYS A 155 -16.80 -22.01 -8.29
C LYS A 155 -16.44 -20.53 -8.24
N GLY A 156 -16.36 -19.91 -9.40
CA GLY A 156 -16.29 -18.46 -9.55
C GLY A 156 -17.64 -17.78 -9.41
N ALA A 157 -17.65 -16.46 -9.53
CA ALA A 157 -18.88 -15.64 -9.47
C ALA A 157 -19.87 -15.94 -10.60
N ASP A 158 -19.41 -16.54 -11.70
CA ASP A 158 -20.22 -17.00 -12.82
C ASP A 158 -20.84 -18.39 -12.61
N GLY A 159 -20.61 -19.01 -11.44
CA GLY A 159 -21.08 -20.34 -11.11
C GLY A 159 -20.31 -21.50 -11.74
N GLN A 160 -19.30 -21.23 -12.58
CA GLN A 160 -18.47 -22.25 -13.20
C GLN A 160 -17.41 -22.78 -12.24
N THR A 161 -17.07 -24.07 -12.36
CA THR A 161 -16.00 -24.68 -11.57
C THR A 161 -14.64 -24.37 -12.20
N TYR A 162 -13.73 -23.78 -11.44
CA TYR A 162 -12.39 -23.42 -11.85
C TYR A 162 -11.30 -24.24 -11.18
N ALA A 163 -11.56 -24.76 -9.98
CA ALA A 163 -10.61 -25.62 -9.27
C ALA A 163 -11.34 -26.69 -8.48
N VAL A 164 -10.63 -27.75 -8.12
CA VAL A 164 -11.10 -28.81 -7.24
C VAL A 164 -10.20 -28.89 -6.01
N ALA A 165 -10.81 -28.78 -4.83
CA ALA A 165 -10.11 -28.74 -3.55
C ALA A 165 -10.22 -30.09 -2.83
N GLN A 166 -9.10 -30.55 -2.22
CA GLN A 166 -9.02 -31.71 -1.36
C GLN A 166 -7.75 -31.66 -0.52
N GLY A 167 -7.78 -32.17 0.71
CA GLY A 167 -6.57 -32.33 1.52
C GLY A 167 -6.78 -32.20 3.02
N ASN A 168 -5.72 -32.39 3.77
CA ASN A 168 -5.75 -32.33 5.22
C ASN A 168 -5.78 -30.88 5.71
N VAL A 169 -6.72 -30.58 6.59
CA VAL A 169 -6.91 -29.23 7.13
C VAL A 169 -5.91 -28.96 8.25
N VAL A 170 -5.11 -27.93 8.11
CA VAL A 170 -4.20 -27.45 9.15
C VAL A 170 -4.83 -26.25 9.84
N VAL A 171 -5.08 -26.39 11.13
CA VAL A 171 -5.66 -25.33 11.97
C VAL A 171 -4.54 -24.62 12.73
N SER A 172 -4.54 -23.30 12.75
CA SER A 172 -3.50 -22.48 13.39
C SER A 172 -3.69 -22.31 14.90
N GLY A 173 -4.74 -22.93 15.49
CA GLY A 173 -5.07 -22.83 16.90
C GLY A 173 -4.86 -24.14 17.65
N TYR A 174 -4.77 -24.04 18.96
CA TYR A 174 -4.90 -25.17 19.86
C TYR A 174 -5.89 -24.84 20.98
N GLY A 175 -6.63 -25.83 21.40
CA GLY A 175 -7.54 -25.74 22.52
C GLY A 175 -7.33 -26.93 23.44
N ALA A 176 -7.32 -26.69 24.74
CA ALA A 176 -7.32 -27.73 25.77
C ALA A 176 -8.47 -27.48 26.74
N SER A 177 -9.23 -28.48 27.05
CA SER A 177 -10.28 -28.46 28.08
C SER A 177 -10.04 -29.57 29.09
N SER A 178 -10.05 -29.25 30.37
CA SER A 178 -9.98 -30.22 31.46
C SER A 178 -10.72 -29.67 32.67
N GLY A 179 -11.57 -30.55 33.27
CA GLY A 179 -12.22 -30.26 34.55
C GLY A 179 -13.11 -29.01 34.60
N GLY A 180 -13.75 -28.61 33.49
CA GLY A 180 -14.59 -27.40 33.43
C GLY A 180 -13.91 -26.12 33.03
N SER A 181 -12.57 -26.12 32.90
CA SER A 181 -11.79 -25.01 32.36
C SER A 181 -11.40 -25.29 30.92
N SER A 182 -11.60 -24.31 30.03
CA SER A 182 -11.13 -24.36 28.64
C SER A 182 -10.22 -23.19 28.33
N THR A 183 -9.07 -23.49 27.75
CA THR A 183 -8.17 -22.47 27.20
C THR A 183 -8.10 -22.69 25.69
N GLN A 184 -8.48 -21.68 24.92
CA GLN A 184 -8.42 -21.71 23.48
C GLN A 184 -7.52 -20.57 22.99
N VAL A 185 -6.58 -20.91 22.14
CA VAL A 185 -5.69 -19.94 21.46
C VAL A 185 -5.99 -20.04 19.97
N ASN A 186 -6.45 -18.94 19.38
CA ASN A 186 -6.93 -18.82 17.99
C ASN A 186 -8.21 -19.64 17.70
N PHE A 187 -8.72 -19.50 16.46
CA PHE A 187 -9.94 -20.15 16.03
C PHE A 187 -9.64 -21.58 15.54
N LEU A 188 -10.37 -22.56 16.09
CA LEU A 188 -10.25 -23.97 15.70
C LEU A 188 -11.22 -24.35 14.57
N THR A 189 -12.17 -23.48 14.26
CA THR A 189 -13.23 -23.68 13.26
C THR A 189 -12.83 -23.22 11.85
N ALA A 190 -11.62 -22.66 11.68
CA ALA A 190 -11.05 -22.32 10.41
C ALA A 190 -9.62 -22.87 10.29
N GLY A 191 -9.26 -23.31 9.08
CA GLY A 191 -7.94 -23.83 8.78
C GLY A 191 -7.55 -23.59 7.33
N THR A 192 -6.33 -23.95 7.00
CA THR A 192 -5.80 -23.83 5.64
C THR A 192 -5.31 -25.19 5.14
N VAL A 193 -5.39 -25.40 3.83
CA VAL A 193 -4.74 -26.53 3.16
C VAL A 193 -3.77 -25.96 2.15
N ALA A 194 -2.48 -26.11 2.42
CA ALA A 194 -1.44 -25.66 1.50
C ALA A 194 -1.48 -26.53 0.23
N ASN A 195 -1.50 -25.88 -0.94
CA ASN A 195 -1.64 -26.55 -2.24
C ASN A 195 -2.88 -27.48 -2.30
N GLY A 196 -3.94 -27.10 -1.58
CA GLY A 196 -5.13 -27.93 -1.37
C GLY A 196 -6.12 -27.93 -2.52
N ALA A 197 -5.97 -27.09 -3.52
CA ALA A 197 -6.80 -27.16 -4.72
C ALA A 197 -5.96 -27.19 -5.98
N THR A 198 -6.45 -27.96 -6.96
CA THR A 198 -5.89 -28.02 -8.31
C THR A 198 -6.77 -27.21 -9.25
N VAL A 199 -6.18 -26.34 -10.04
CA VAL A 199 -6.87 -25.55 -11.07
C VAL A 199 -7.25 -26.47 -12.22
N GLU A 200 -8.53 -26.50 -12.58
CA GLU A 200 -9.07 -27.27 -13.71
C GLU A 200 -9.23 -26.39 -14.96
N ARG A 201 -9.49 -25.09 -14.74
CA ARG A 201 -9.73 -24.13 -15.82
C ARG A 201 -9.17 -22.76 -15.45
N GLY A 202 -8.46 -22.13 -16.37
CA GLY A 202 -8.05 -20.73 -16.26
C GLY A 202 -9.23 -19.78 -16.53
N VAL A 203 -9.23 -18.62 -15.88
CA VAL A 203 -10.17 -17.55 -16.20
C VAL A 203 -9.71 -16.84 -17.45
N PRO A 204 -10.54 -16.69 -18.49
CA PRO A 204 -10.21 -15.89 -19.66
C PRO A 204 -9.90 -14.43 -19.22
N ASN A 205 -8.83 -13.87 -19.73
CA ASN A 205 -8.45 -12.49 -19.47
C ASN A 205 -8.33 -11.71 -20.78
N SER A 206 -8.41 -10.40 -20.71
CA SER A 206 -8.29 -9.52 -21.87
C SER A 206 -6.84 -9.20 -22.23
N PHE A 207 -5.88 -9.73 -21.50
CA PHE A 207 -4.47 -9.44 -21.72
C PHE A 207 -3.99 -9.84 -23.11
N ASP A 208 -4.43 -10.99 -23.61
CA ASP A 208 -4.01 -11.50 -24.93
C ASP A 208 -4.86 -10.97 -26.10
N GLN A 209 -5.87 -10.15 -25.81
CA GLN A 209 -6.81 -9.67 -26.81
C GLN A 209 -6.56 -8.20 -27.18
N GLY A 210 -6.70 -7.90 -28.47
CA GLY A 210 -6.62 -6.53 -29.01
C GLY A 210 -5.18 -5.98 -29.11
N ALA A 211 -5.08 -4.81 -29.73
CA ALA A 211 -3.82 -4.10 -29.99
C ALA A 211 -3.41 -3.14 -28.86
N THR A 212 -4.21 -3.03 -27.80
CA THR A 212 -3.97 -2.10 -26.71
C THR A 212 -4.03 -2.79 -25.34
N LEU A 213 -3.25 -2.27 -24.41
CA LEU A 213 -3.34 -2.58 -22.97
C LEU A 213 -3.85 -1.33 -22.26
N THR A 214 -4.61 -1.56 -21.22
CA THR A 214 -5.06 -0.48 -20.34
C THR A 214 -4.39 -0.63 -18.97
N LEU A 215 -3.67 0.41 -18.56
CA LEU A 215 -3.06 0.51 -17.25
C LEU A 215 -4.00 1.31 -16.36
N ALA A 216 -4.38 0.77 -15.22
CA ALA A 216 -5.15 1.45 -14.19
C ALA A 216 -4.19 1.94 -13.10
N LEU A 217 -4.23 3.24 -12.78
CA LEU A 217 -3.44 3.79 -11.69
C LEU A 217 -4.07 3.38 -10.35
N ASP A 218 -3.25 2.93 -9.42
CA ASP A 218 -3.69 2.54 -8.08
C ASP A 218 -4.18 3.77 -7.29
N THR A 219 -3.54 4.93 -7.52
CA THR A 219 -4.00 6.22 -7.01
C THR A 219 -4.27 7.17 -8.17
N PRO A 220 -5.54 7.53 -8.44
CA PRO A 220 -5.88 8.40 -9.56
C PRO A 220 -5.24 9.78 -9.44
N SER A 221 -4.50 10.21 -10.46
CA SER A 221 -3.83 11.52 -10.55
C SER A 221 -3.60 11.90 -12.01
N PHE A 222 -4.13 13.03 -12.45
CA PHE A 222 -3.92 13.54 -13.80
C PHE A 222 -2.44 13.78 -14.11
N GLY A 223 -1.69 14.34 -13.13
CA GLY A 223 -0.26 14.60 -13.30
C GLY A 223 0.55 13.31 -13.43
N THR A 224 0.27 12.31 -12.60
CA THR A 224 0.95 11.01 -12.66
C THR A 224 0.60 10.27 -13.94
N ALA A 225 -0.67 10.24 -14.35
CA ALA A 225 -1.10 9.61 -15.60
C ALA A 225 -0.41 10.23 -16.83
N ALA A 226 -0.32 11.56 -16.88
CA ALA A 226 0.37 12.26 -17.97
C ALA A 226 1.87 11.94 -18.00
N ARG A 227 2.55 11.94 -16.83
CA ARG A 227 3.99 11.60 -16.75
C ARG A 227 4.27 10.14 -17.13
N ILE A 228 3.40 9.21 -16.73
CA ILE A 228 3.50 7.81 -17.16
C ILE A 228 3.38 7.70 -18.67
N ALA A 229 2.37 8.32 -19.28
CA ALA A 229 2.19 8.31 -20.73
C ALA A 229 3.39 8.94 -21.46
N GLN A 230 3.90 10.07 -20.97
CA GLN A 230 5.07 10.72 -21.53
C GLN A 230 6.30 9.79 -21.44
N ARG A 231 6.56 9.19 -20.28
CA ARG A 231 7.72 8.32 -20.08
C ARG A 231 7.69 7.08 -20.97
N ILE A 232 6.49 6.50 -21.17
CA ILE A 232 6.30 5.38 -22.11
C ILE A 232 6.59 5.84 -23.54
N ASN A 233 6.08 7.01 -23.95
CA ASN A 233 6.30 7.56 -25.29
C ASN A 233 7.78 7.89 -25.55
N GLU A 234 8.51 8.36 -24.56
CA GLU A 234 9.97 8.59 -24.65
C GLU A 234 10.74 7.29 -24.86
N SER A 235 10.30 6.19 -24.23
CA SER A 235 11.02 4.91 -24.24
C SER A 235 10.66 4.00 -25.42
N PHE A 236 9.40 4.03 -25.87
CA PHE A 236 8.88 3.10 -26.88
C PHE A 236 8.40 3.79 -28.18
N GLY A 237 8.48 5.10 -28.25
CA GLY A 237 8.09 5.87 -29.43
C GLY A 237 6.81 6.69 -29.21
N ALA A 238 6.70 7.78 -29.97
CA ALA A 238 5.58 8.70 -29.86
C ALA A 238 4.23 7.99 -30.13
N ASN A 239 3.19 8.43 -29.41
CA ASN A 239 1.83 7.88 -29.49
C ASN A 239 1.67 6.42 -29.06
N THR A 240 2.67 5.81 -28.41
CA THR A 240 2.54 4.47 -27.83
C THR A 240 1.60 4.47 -26.62
N ALA A 241 1.58 5.55 -25.82
CA ALA A 241 0.72 5.67 -24.65
C ALA A 241 -0.06 6.98 -24.65
N VAL A 242 -1.32 6.93 -24.20
CA VAL A 242 -2.21 8.07 -24.04
C VAL A 242 -2.92 7.98 -22.69
N ALA A 243 -2.83 9.02 -21.87
CA ALA A 243 -3.62 9.14 -20.65
C ALA A 243 -5.07 9.48 -21.03
N LEU A 244 -6.02 8.61 -20.67
CA LEU A 244 -7.44 8.82 -20.95
C LEU A 244 -8.11 9.67 -19.87
N ASN A 245 -7.70 9.45 -18.61
CA ASN A 245 -8.17 10.18 -17.43
C ASN A 245 -7.15 10.05 -16.29
N ALA A 246 -7.50 10.53 -15.10
CA ALA A 246 -6.63 10.46 -13.92
C ALA A 246 -6.25 9.05 -13.48
N GLY A 247 -7.07 8.05 -13.78
CA GLY A 247 -6.89 6.67 -13.35
C GLY A 247 -6.51 5.70 -14.46
N THR A 248 -6.42 6.15 -15.73
CA THR A 248 -6.33 5.21 -16.85
C THR A 248 -5.38 5.70 -17.94
N VAL A 249 -4.40 4.87 -18.28
CA VAL A 249 -3.48 5.08 -19.40
C VAL A 249 -3.63 3.93 -20.38
N ARG A 250 -3.98 4.24 -21.65
CA ARG A 250 -4.03 3.27 -22.73
C ARG A 250 -2.67 3.20 -23.41
N VAL A 251 -2.21 1.98 -23.67
CA VAL A 251 -0.91 1.72 -24.28
C VAL A 251 -1.07 0.79 -25.47
N GLN A 252 -0.48 1.14 -26.59
CA GLN A 252 -0.38 0.24 -27.75
C GLN A 252 0.62 -0.87 -27.45
N ALA A 253 0.23 -2.12 -27.67
CA ALA A 253 1.04 -3.27 -27.35
C ALA A 253 1.19 -4.22 -28.55
N PRO A 254 2.30 -4.92 -28.68
CA PRO A 254 2.49 -5.96 -29.68
C PRO A 254 1.39 -7.03 -29.60
N GLN A 255 0.97 -7.58 -30.75
CA GLN A 255 -0.06 -8.63 -30.77
C GLN A 255 0.49 -10.02 -30.47
N SER A 256 1.79 -10.28 -30.71
CA SER A 256 2.37 -11.59 -30.41
C SER A 256 2.55 -11.77 -28.89
N PRO A 257 2.14 -12.90 -28.29
CA PRO A 257 2.16 -13.11 -26.86
C PRO A 257 3.54 -12.90 -26.21
N GLY A 258 4.59 -13.43 -26.82
CA GLY A 258 5.95 -13.29 -26.32
C GLY A 258 6.46 -11.84 -26.34
N ALA A 259 6.25 -11.12 -27.47
CA ALA A 259 6.64 -9.71 -27.55
C ALA A 259 5.80 -8.83 -26.60
N ARG A 260 4.52 -9.15 -26.40
CA ARG A 260 3.63 -8.45 -25.48
C ARG A 260 4.07 -8.59 -24.04
N THR A 261 4.45 -9.80 -23.62
CA THR A 261 4.98 -10.07 -22.28
C THR A 261 6.30 -9.33 -22.05
N ALA A 262 7.23 -9.39 -23.00
CA ALA A 262 8.50 -8.66 -22.93
C ALA A 262 8.28 -7.15 -22.90
N PHE A 263 7.38 -6.63 -23.73
CA PHE A 263 7.00 -5.22 -23.75
C PHE A 263 6.46 -4.75 -22.38
N LEU A 264 5.52 -5.50 -21.81
CA LEU A 264 4.96 -5.16 -20.50
C LEU A 264 6.00 -5.25 -19.38
N GLY A 265 6.91 -6.22 -19.42
CA GLY A 265 8.02 -6.34 -18.49
C GLY A 265 8.91 -5.10 -18.51
N ASN A 266 9.35 -4.68 -19.70
CA ASN A 266 10.15 -3.48 -19.88
C ASN A 266 9.40 -2.20 -19.49
N LEU A 267 8.14 -2.08 -19.86
CA LEU A 267 7.29 -0.95 -19.50
C LEU A 267 7.16 -0.80 -17.98
N ARG A 268 6.89 -1.88 -17.27
CA ARG A 268 6.73 -1.88 -15.81
C ARG A 268 8.02 -1.58 -15.07
N ALA A 269 9.17 -1.78 -15.68
CA ALA A 269 10.48 -1.45 -15.12
C ALA A 269 10.86 0.03 -15.26
N LEU A 270 10.17 0.80 -16.11
CA LEU A 270 10.44 2.24 -16.28
C LEU A 270 10.22 3.00 -14.98
N GLN A 271 11.12 3.94 -14.73
CA GLN A 271 11.05 4.84 -13.58
C GLN A 271 10.29 6.12 -13.97
N VAL A 272 9.37 6.52 -13.12
CA VAL A 272 8.59 7.76 -13.25
C VAL A 272 8.60 8.48 -11.92
N ASP A 273 8.70 9.81 -11.97
CA ASP A 273 8.51 10.66 -10.80
C ASP A 273 6.99 10.96 -10.69
N PRO A 274 6.26 10.36 -9.74
CA PRO A 274 4.84 10.61 -9.60
C PRO A 274 4.60 12.07 -9.19
N SER A 275 3.44 12.63 -9.60
CA SER A 275 3.04 13.94 -9.07
C SER A 275 2.83 13.80 -7.56
N SER A 276 3.32 14.79 -6.80
CA SER A 276 3.14 14.80 -5.34
C SER A 276 1.67 14.60 -5.00
N PRO A 277 1.33 13.62 -4.13
CA PRO A 277 -0.04 13.44 -3.70
C PRO A 277 -0.52 14.71 -2.97
N PRO A 278 -1.83 14.98 -2.99
CA PRO A 278 -2.39 16.08 -2.20
C PRO A 278 -2.02 15.87 -0.73
N ALA A 279 -1.69 16.97 -0.05
CA ALA A 279 -1.41 16.94 1.38
C ALA A 279 -2.61 16.33 2.11
N ARG A 280 -2.38 15.33 2.97
CA ARG A 280 -3.42 14.60 3.71
C ARG A 280 -3.09 14.58 5.19
N VAL A 281 -4.12 14.75 6.01
CA VAL A 281 -4.07 14.59 7.47
C VAL A 281 -5.09 13.52 7.84
N VAL A 282 -4.65 12.48 8.53
CA VAL A 282 -5.51 11.41 9.05
C VAL A 282 -5.48 11.49 10.57
N ILE A 283 -6.64 11.55 11.20
CA ILE A 283 -6.77 11.61 12.65
C ILE A 283 -7.65 10.44 13.11
N ASP A 284 -7.09 9.57 13.94
CA ASP A 284 -7.86 8.55 14.66
C ASP A 284 -8.47 9.18 15.92
N ALA A 285 -9.77 9.32 15.91
CA ALA A 285 -10.50 9.94 17.02
C ALA A 285 -10.47 9.11 18.31
N ARG A 286 -10.30 7.79 18.20
CA ARG A 286 -10.29 6.88 19.34
C ARG A 286 -8.96 6.85 20.07
N SER A 287 -7.86 6.82 19.32
CA SER A 287 -6.50 6.77 19.88
C SER A 287 -5.86 8.15 20.02
N GLY A 288 -6.41 9.18 19.39
CA GLY A 288 -5.82 10.52 19.32
C GLY A 288 -4.58 10.60 18.44
N THR A 289 -4.34 9.57 17.62
CA THR A 289 -3.17 9.53 16.73
C THR A 289 -3.39 10.44 15.54
N VAL A 290 -2.43 11.34 15.27
CA VAL A 290 -2.43 12.23 14.12
C VAL A 290 -1.32 11.81 13.15
N VAL A 291 -1.69 11.41 11.94
CA VAL A 291 -0.77 11.09 10.87
C VAL A 291 -0.76 12.25 9.87
N LEU A 292 0.41 12.85 9.70
CA LEU A 292 0.61 13.99 8.82
C LEU A 292 1.33 13.54 7.55
N GLY A 293 0.73 13.81 6.39
CA GLY A 293 1.43 13.70 5.11
C GLY A 293 2.52 14.78 5.00
N GLN A 294 3.49 14.54 4.13
CA GLN A 294 4.49 15.56 3.81
C GLN A 294 3.80 16.80 3.22
N ASN A 295 4.34 18.00 3.51
CA ASN A 295 3.91 19.29 2.94
C ASN A 295 2.51 19.79 3.36
N VAL A 296 2.01 19.42 4.55
CA VAL A 296 0.82 20.06 5.10
C VAL A 296 1.17 21.47 5.61
N THR A 297 0.75 22.50 4.87
CA THR A 297 0.97 23.90 5.21
C THR A 297 -0.28 24.54 5.76
N LEU A 298 -0.10 25.50 6.66
CA LEU A 298 -1.19 26.26 7.27
C LEU A 298 -1.13 27.72 6.82
N GLY A 299 -2.28 28.25 6.44
CA GLY A 299 -2.50 29.67 6.22
C GLY A 299 -2.65 30.44 7.54
N ALA A 300 -2.64 31.78 7.45
CA ALA A 300 -2.89 32.64 8.60
C ALA A 300 -4.32 32.39 9.14
N CYS A 301 -4.45 32.08 10.41
CA CYS A 301 -5.75 31.90 11.07
C CYS A 301 -5.64 32.08 12.58
N ALA A 302 -6.79 32.31 13.22
CA ALA A 302 -6.93 32.28 14.67
C ALA A 302 -8.10 31.34 15.01
N VAL A 303 -7.84 30.35 15.84
CA VAL A 303 -8.83 29.37 16.29
C VAL A 303 -8.79 29.31 17.81
N ALA A 304 -9.95 29.35 18.44
CA ALA A 304 -10.10 29.16 19.88
C ALA A 304 -11.05 27.99 20.14
N HIS A 305 -10.67 27.08 21.04
CA HIS A 305 -11.50 25.96 21.48
C HIS A 305 -11.33 25.78 22.99
N GLY A 306 -12.42 25.96 23.74
CA GLY A 306 -12.40 25.94 25.20
C GLY A 306 -11.47 27.01 25.78
N ASN A 307 -10.46 26.60 26.54
CA ASN A 307 -9.43 27.47 27.13
C ASN A 307 -8.15 27.55 26.25
N LEU A 308 -8.12 26.92 25.08
CA LEU A 308 -7.02 26.91 24.15
C LEU A 308 -7.27 27.91 23.01
N SER A 309 -6.29 28.74 22.68
CA SER A 309 -6.32 29.57 21.48
C SER A 309 -5.05 29.42 20.68
N VAL A 310 -5.20 29.29 19.37
CA VAL A 310 -4.10 29.20 18.40
C VAL A 310 -4.22 30.36 17.42
N THR A 311 -3.18 31.16 17.30
CA THR A 311 -3.12 32.26 16.34
C THR A 311 -1.90 32.08 15.44
N ILE A 312 -2.13 32.02 14.14
CA ILE A 312 -1.08 31.98 13.11
C ILE A 312 -1.10 33.30 12.37
N ASN A 313 -0.03 34.07 12.44
CA ASN A 313 0.06 35.38 11.81
C ASN A 313 1.26 35.42 10.87
N THR A 314 1.07 36.02 9.69
CA THR A 314 2.12 36.21 8.70
C THR A 314 2.53 37.68 8.70
N LYS A 315 3.77 37.97 9.08
CA LYS A 315 4.37 39.27 8.91
C LYS A 315 5.36 39.26 7.75
N TYR A 316 5.28 40.27 6.90
CA TYR A 316 6.25 40.45 5.82
C TYR A 316 7.38 41.33 6.33
N GLU A 317 8.59 40.85 6.37
CA GLU A 317 9.77 41.64 6.68
C GLU A 317 10.48 41.96 5.38
N VAL A 318 10.67 43.25 5.10
CA VAL A 318 11.33 43.72 3.91
C VAL A 318 12.79 43.96 4.26
N SER A 319 13.68 43.10 3.77
CA SER A 319 15.11 43.31 3.87
C SER A 319 15.54 44.25 2.74
N GLN A 320 15.86 45.51 3.09
CA GLN A 320 16.43 46.47 2.15
C GLN A 320 17.96 46.45 2.25
N PRO A 321 18.69 46.37 1.14
CA PRO A 321 20.13 46.52 1.16
C PRO A 321 20.52 47.96 1.54
N ASN A 322 21.68 48.13 2.18
CA ASN A 322 22.22 49.44 2.52
C ASN A 322 22.39 50.32 1.28
N PRO A 323 22.24 51.67 1.42
CA PRO A 323 22.14 52.62 0.29
C PRO A 323 23.31 52.67 -0.70
N LEU A 324 24.33 51.85 -0.57
CA LEU A 324 25.52 51.81 -1.45
C LEU A 324 25.89 50.38 -1.91
N CYS A 325 25.01 49.38 -1.71
CA CYS A 325 25.25 48.02 -2.16
C CYS A 325 24.27 47.63 -3.28
N ALA A 326 24.79 47.02 -4.34
CA ALA A 326 24.00 46.47 -5.45
C ALA A 326 23.29 45.16 -5.02
N GLY A 327 22.29 45.28 -4.17
CA GLY A 327 21.44 44.16 -3.72
C GLY A 327 19.98 44.37 -4.14
N GLN A 328 19.24 43.30 -4.39
CA GLN A 328 17.80 43.35 -4.67
C GLN A 328 17.01 43.28 -3.35
N THR A 329 15.92 44.04 -3.26
CA THR A 329 14.98 43.99 -2.14
C THR A 329 14.30 42.63 -2.13
N ALA A 330 14.48 41.86 -1.06
CA ALA A 330 13.80 40.57 -0.86
C ALA A 330 12.72 40.73 0.21
N VAL A 331 11.49 40.34 -0.14
CA VAL A 331 10.37 40.25 0.79
C VAL A 331 10.30 38.82 1.30
N VAL A 332 10.60 38.60 2.58
CA VAL A 332 10.55 37.29 3.20
C VAL A 332 9.32 37.22 4.11
N PRO A 333 8.35 36.34 3.86
CA PRO A 333 7.23 36.17 4.76
C PRO A 333 7.69 35.50 6.05
N GLN A 334 7.41 36.11 7.20
CA GLN A 334 7.59 35.52 8.53
C GLN A 334 6.24 35.17 9.13
N THR A 335 5.97 33.91 9.35
CA THR A 335 4.73 33.42 9.98
C THR A 335 5.00 33.08 11.45
N GLN A 336 4.19 33.64 12.36
CA GLN A 336 4.27 33.39 13.80
C GLN A 336 3.02 32.63 14.24
N VAL A 337 3.21 31.59 15.05
CA VAL A 337 2.13 30.87 15.74
C VAL A 337 2.19 31.13 17.23
N GLN A 338 1.06 31.51 17.80
CA GLN A 338 0.90 31.65 19.23
C GLN A 338 -0.19 30.72 19.71
N ALA A 339 0.11 29.83 20.68
CA ALA A 339 -0.85 29.03 21.39
C ALA A 339 -0.90 29.51 22.84
N LYS A 340 -2.11 29.87 23.32
CA LYS A 340 -2.36 30.27 24.72
C LYS A 340 -3.31 29.28 25.38
N ALA A 341 -2.93 28.71 26.52
CA ALA A 341 -3.86 28.17 27.50
C ALA A 341 -3.92 29.11 28.69
N GLY A 342 -5.03 29.24 29.34
CA GLY A 342 -5.38 30.28 30.30
C GLY A 342 -4.51 30.45 31.56
N LYS A 343 -3.24 30.57 31.47
CA LYS A 343 -2.11 30.97 32.32
C LYS A 343 -0.76 30.52 31.74
N ALA A 344 -0.65 30.17 30.46
CA ALA A 344 0.48 29.46 29.88
C ALA A 344 1.30 30.21 28.85
N LYS A 345 2.53 29.80 28.75
CA LYS A 345 3.63 30.32 27.98
C LYS A 345 3.31 30.48 26.48
N LEU A 346 3.66 31.64 25.95
CA LEU A 346 3.58 31.98 24.55
C LEU A 346 4.67 31.20 23.79
N LEU A 347 4.30 30.37 22.83
CA LEU A 347 5.23 29.73 21.91
C LEU A 347 5.16 30.45 20.55
N MET A 348 6.31 31.00 20.11
CA MET A 348 6.41 31.71 18.82
C MET A 348 7.05 30.80 17.77
N PHE A 349 6.42 30.63 16.61
CA PHE A 349 6.95 29.87 15.48
C PHE A 349 7.20 30.78 14.27
N ARG A 350 8.23 30.46 13.48
CA ARG A 350 8.63 31.25 12.29
C ARG A 350 8.10 30.61 11.00
N ALA A 351 7.94 31.45 10.00
CA ALA A 351 7.48 31.27 8.61
C ALA A 351 7.32 29.85 8.04
N GLY A 352 6.16 29.59 7.41
CA GLY A 352 5.87 28.30 6.79
C GLY A 352 5.51 27.23 7.80
N VAL A 353 4.64 27.56 8.77
CA VAL A 353 4.24 26.62 9.83
C VAL A 353 3.64 25.39 9.22
N THR A 354 4.28 24.26 9.47
CA THR A 354 3.72 22.95 9.20
C THR A 354 2.71 22.60 10.31
N LEU A 355 1.68 21.83 9.96
CA LEU A 355 0.71 21.37 10.95
C LEU A 355 1.39 20.57 12.09
N ASP A 356 2.48 19.89 11.81
CA ASP A 356 3.30 19.18 12.80
C ASP A 356 3.82 20.11 13.92
N ALA A 357 4.26 21.32 13.58
CA ALA A 357 4.70 22.28 14.58
C ALA A 357 3.54 22.75 15.49
N VAL A 358 2.34 22.90 14.92
CA VAL A 358 1.12 23.27 15.69
C VAL A 358 0.68 22.12 16.60
N VAL A 359 0.67 20.89 16.09
CA VAL A 359 0.31 19.70 16.89
C VAL A 359 1.29 19.52 18.06
N ARG A 360 2.59 19.66 17.82
CA ARG A 360 3.60 19.63 18.90
C ARG A 360 3.38 20.73 19.95
N ALA A 361 3.05 21.93 19.50
CA ALA A 361 2.78 23.03 20.42
C ALA A 361 1.53 22.78 21.28
N LEU A 362 0.46 22.27 20.68
CA LEU A 362 -0.77 21.92 21.38
C LEU A 362 -0.57 20.79 22.39
N ASN A 363 0.19 19.76 22.01
CA ASN A 363 0.57 18.67 22.91
C ASN A 363 1.41 19.18 24.08
N ALA A 364 2.35 20.12 23.86
CA ALA A 364 3.18 20.70 24.91
C ALA A 364 2.37 21.54 25.92
N VAL A 365 1.23 22.07 25.51
CA VAL A 365 0.28 22.81 26.37
C VAL A 365 -0.72 21.87 27.07
N GLY A 366 -0.72 20.57 26.72
CA GLY A 366 -1.58 19.57 27.33
C GLY A 366 -2.99 19.49 26.69
N ALA A 367 -3.12 19.81 25.41
CA ALA A 367 -4.36 19.63 24.67
C ALA A 367 -4.77 18.16 24.65
N SER A 368 -6.06 17.89 24.83
CA SER A 368 -6.59 16.54 24.68
C SER A 368 -6.69 16.15 23.19
N PRO A 369 -6.73 14.85 22.85
CA PRO A 369 -6.95 14.41 21.47
C PRO A 369 -8.20 15.01 20.83
N ASN A 370 -9.27 15.15 21.58
CA ASN A 370 -10.52 15.74 21.10
C ASN A 370 -10.37 17.24 20.79
N ASP A 371 -9.60 17.98 21.59
CA ASP A 371 -9.31 19.39 21.33
C ASP A 371 -8.49 19.57 20.05
N LEU A 372 -7.50 18.68 19.82
CA LEU A 372 -6.72 18.67 18.58
C LEU A 372 -7.61 18.46 17.35
N ILE A 373 -8.51 17.51 17.42
CA ILE A 373 -9.46 17.23 16.32
C ILE A 373 -10.31 18.46 16.03
N ALA A 374 -10.93 19.05 17.09
CA ALA A 374 -11.79 20.22 16.96
C ALA A 374 -11.04 21.43 16.37
N ILE A 375 -9.81 21.68 16.83
CA ILE A 375 -8.97 22.76 16.32
C ILE A 375 -8.59 22.54 14.85
N VAL A 376 -8.15 21.33 14.48
CA VAL A 376 -7.77 21.01 13.08
C VAL A 376 -8.98 21.06 12.15
N GLN A 377 -10.15 20.61 12.59
CA GLN A 377 -11.39 20.73 11.84
C GLN A 377 -11.80 22.20 11.64
N ALA A 378 -11.70 23.02 12.69
CA ALA A 378 -11.98 24.45 12.60
C ALA A 378 -11.02 25.15 11.63
N MET A 379 -9.71 24.81 11.66
CA MET A 379 -8.73 25.31 10.69
C MET A 379 -9.06 24.90 9.25
N LYS A 380 -9.57 23.67 9.06
CA LYS A 380 -10.02 23.21 7.74
C LYS A 380 -11.24 23.97 7.25
N GLN A 381 -12.24 24.17 8.11
CA GLN A 381 -13.46 24.95 7.79
C GLN A 381 -13.15 26.43 7.51
N ALA A 382 -12.18 26.99 8.23
CA ALA A 382 -11.69 28.35 7.98
C ALA A 382 -10.85 28.50 6.70
N GLY A 383 -10.59 27.40 5.98
CA GLY A 383 -9.76 27.42 4.77
C GLY A 383 -8.27 27.55 5.04
N ALA A 384 -7.84 27.56 6.29
CA ALA A 384 -6.43 27.75 6.67
C ALA A 384 -5.60 26.46 6.50
N LEU A 385 -6.24 25.27 6.51
CA LEU A 385 -5.57 24.01 6.30
C LEU A 385 -5.61 23.60 4.82
N HIS A 386 -4.48 23.67 4.15
CA HIS A 386 -4.31 23.26 2.74
C HIS A 386 -4.02 21.77 2.62
N ALA A 387 -4.90 20.92 3.17
CA ALA A 387 -4.79 19.47 3.12
C ALA A 387 -6.19 18.83 3.13
N GLN A 388 -6.28 17.59 2.67
CA GLN A 388 -7.45 16.74 2.90
C GLN A 388 -7.41 16.26 4.34
N LEU A 389 -8.55 16.33 5.03
CA LEU A 389 -8.69 15.90 6.41
C LEU A 389 -9.61 14.68 6.45
N ASP A 390 -9.08 13.55 6.92
CA ASP A 390 -9.80 12.31 7.13
C ASP A 390 -9.80 11.99 8.63
N VAL A 391 -10.98 11.83 9.23
CA VAL A 391 -11.14 11.45 10.63
C VAL A 391 -11.71 10.03 10.67
N ILE A 392 -11.02 9.11 11.35
CA ILE A 392 -11.35 7.69 11.45
C ILE A 392 -11.53 7.27 12.92
#